data_62bf24409f5dfcf5dc4b98bfd03d5548
#
_entry.id   62bf24409f5dfcf5dc4b98bfd03d5548
#
_cell.length_a   1.000
_cell.length_b   1.000
_cell.length_c   1.000
_cell.angle_alpha   90.00
_cell.angle_beta   90.00
_cell.angle_gamma   90.00
#
_symmetry.space_group_name_H-M   'P 1'
#
loop_
_entity.id
_entity.type
_entity.pdbx_description
1 polymer ?
#
loop_
_entity_poly.entity_id
_entity_poly.type
_entity_poly.pdbx_seq_one_letter_code
_entity_poly.pdbx_strand_id
1 'polypeptide(L)'
;MSGFFGAVTSTDCVTDIFYGTDYHSHLGTKRAGMAIYSIKNGYQRAIHSLEDGYFRNKFEGDIQGFEGEAGIGVISDTEAQPLVIFSHLGRFALTTVCKINNIDEIADHFLREGKTFT
;
A
#
# COMPACT_ATOMS: atom_id res chain seq x y z
N MET A 1 -11.34 9.47 -5.80
CA MET A 1 -11.55 9.02 -4.40
C MET A 1 -10.66 7.81 -4.14
N SER A 2 -10.25 7.61 -2.91
CA SER A 2 -9.29 6.57 -2.55
C SER A 2 -9.79 5.76 -1.36
N GLY A 3 -9.21 4.58 -1.15
CA GLY A 3 -9.56 3.74 -0.02
C GLY A 3 -8.46 2.73 0.26
N PHE A 4 -8.46 2.18 1.46
CA PHE A 4 -7.51 1.13 1.81
C PHE A 4 -8.16 0.08 2.70
N PHE A 5 -7.52 -1.08 2.73
CA PHE A 5 -7.95 -2.24 3.50
C PHE A 5 -6.72 -2.91 4.10
N GLY A 6 -6.84 -3.38 5.33
CA GLY A 6 -5.75 -4.10 5.98
C GLY A 6 -6.26 -5.28 6.79
N ALA A 7 -5.41 -6.28 6.96
CA ALA A 7 -5.74 -7.45 7.75
C ALA A 7 -4.49 -8.07 8.38
N VAL A 8 -4.65 -8.59 9.58
CA VAL A 8 -3.69 -9.45 10.26
C VAL A 8 -4.44 -10.70 10.67
N THR A 9 -3.95 -11.85 10.24
CA THR A 9 -4.68 -13.11 10.42
C THR A 9 -3.76 -14.19 10.99
N SER A 10 -4.35 -15.25 11.51
CA SER A 10 -3.59 -16.40 12.01
C SER A 10 -3.17 -17.34 10.88
N THR A 11 -3.75 -17.17 9.70
CA THR A 11 -3.44 -17.96 8.51
C THR A 11 -3.07 -16.99 7.38
N ASP A 12 -3.05 -17.46 6.13
CA ASP A 12 -2.76 -16.58 5.01
C ASP A 12 -3.88 -15.55 4.81
N CYS A 13 -3.50 -14.29 4.57
CA CYS A 13 -4.44 -13.18 4.40
C CYS A 13 -4.53 -12.64 2.96
N VAL A 14 -3.81 -13.24 2.01
CA VAL A 14 -3.71 -12.67 0.65
C VAL A 14 -5.08 -12.52 -0.01
N THR A 15 -5.92 -13.54 0.08
CA THR A 15 -7.27 -13.50 -0.47
C THR A 15 -8.12 -12.42 0.19
N ASP A 16 -8.01 -12.26 1.50
CA ASP A 16 -8.75 -11.22 2.23
C ASP A 16 -8.33 -9.83 1.77
N ILE A 17 -7.02 -9.59 1.62
CA ILE A 17 -6.51 -8.31 1.14
C ILE A 17 -6.94 -8.06 -0.31
N PHE A 18 -6.88 -9.08 -1.14
CA PHE A 18 -7.29 -8.97 -2.54
C PHE A 18 -8.77 -8.55 -2.66
N TYR A 19 -9.67 -9.26 -2.02
CA TYR A 19 -11.09 -8.95 -2.11
C TYR A 19 -11.47 -7.69 -1.35
N GLY A 20 -10.84 -7.43 -0.20
CA GLY A 20 -11.07 -6.21 0.55
C GLY A 20 -10.66 -4.96 -0.24
N THR A 21 -9.54 -5.03 -0.93
CA THR A 21 -9.08 -3.92 -1.78
C THR A 21 -9.94 -3.80 -3.02
N ASP A 22 -10.30 -4.93 -3.64
CA ASP A 22 -11.19 -4.95 -4.81
C ASP A 22 -12.53 -4.29 -4.51
N TYR A 23 -13.06 -4.49 -3.31
CA TYR A 23 -14.30 -3.84 -2.88
C TYR A 23 -14.22 -2.32 -3.00
N HIS A 24 -13.06 -1.74 -2.78
CA HIS A 24 -12.83 -0.31 -2.88
C HIS A 24 -12.41 0.15 -4.28
N SER A 25 -12.21 -0.77 -5.22
CA SER A 25 -11.66 -0.43 -6.54
C SER A 25 -12.56 0.50 -7.36
N HIS A 26 -13.85 0.52 -7.07
CA HIS A 26 -14.80 1.43 -7.72
C HIS A 26 -14.67 2.88 -7.23
N LEU A 27 -13.93 3.12 -6.15
CA LEU A 27 -13.74 4.44 -5.56
C LEU A 27 -12.58 5.21 -6.19
N GLY A 28 -11.70 4.53 -6.89
CA GLY A 28 -10.53 5.14 -7.51
C GLY A 28 -10.32 4.62 -8.91
N THR A 29 -9.63 5.40 -9.74
CA THR A 29 -9.50 5.12 -11.16
C THR A 29 -8.07 5.04 -11.65
N LYS A 30 -7.08 5.46 -10.86
CA LYS A 30 -5.71 5.61 -11.34
C LYS A 30 -4.82 4.43 -11.03
N ARG A 31 -4.69 4.05 -9.78
CA ARG A 31 -3.77 2.97 -9.43
C ARG A 31 -4.18 2.24 -8.15
N ALA A 32 -3.65 1.07 -7.99
CA ALA A 32 -3.87 0.24 -6.82
C ALA A 32 -2.58 -0.48 -6.43
N GLY A 33 -2.49 -0.89 -5.20
CA GLY A 33 -1.35 -1.63 -4.72
C GLY A 33 -1.70 -2.54 -3.56
N MET A 34 -0.87 -3.57 -3.38
CA MET A 34 -0.95 -4.50 -2.27
C MET A 34 0.44 -4.74 -1.71
N ALA A 35 0.55 -4.85 -0.41
CA ALA A 35 1.77 -5.30 0.25
C ALA A 35 1.39 -6.36 1.28
N ILE A 36 2.08 -7.50 1.20
CA ILE A 36 1.85 -8.66 2.07
C ILE A 36 3.15 -8.92 2.82
N TYR A 37 3.05 -9.23 4.10
CA TYR A 37 4.18 -9.58 4.93
C TYR A 37 4.07 -10.99 5.46
N SER A 38 5.17 -11.74 5.37
CA SER A 38 5.31 -13.00 6.10
C SER A 38 6.68 -13.03 6.78
N ILE A 39 6.76 -13.75 7.90
CA ILE A 39 8.03 -13.96 8.60
C ILE A 39 9.00 -14.69 7.70
N LYS A 40 8.51 -15.62 6.89
CA LYS A 40 9.31 -16.45 6.01
C LYS A 40 9.83 -15.69 4.78
N ASN A 41 8.96 -14.93 4.11
CA ASN A 41 9.25 -14.34 2.80
C ASN A 41 9.50 -12.83 2.85
N GLY A 42 9.28 -12.18 4.01
CA GLY A 42 9.38 -10.74 4.13
C GLY A 42 8.22 -10.03 3.42
N TYR A 43 8.50 -8.87 2.84
CA TYR A 43 7.50 -8.08 2.14
C TYR A 43 7.41 -8.47 0.67
N GLN A 44 6.17 -8.63 0.21
CA GLN A 44 5.84 -8.85 -1.19
C GLN A 44 4.89 -7.74 -1.61
N ARG A 45 5.19 -7.04 -2.68
CA ARG A 45 4.44 -5.86 -3.10
C ARG A 45 4.16 -5.87 -4.59
N ALA A 46 2.98 -5.41 -4.98
CA ALA A 46 2.62 -5.16 -6.37
C ALA A 46 1.81 -3.87 -6.47
N ILE A 47 2.11 -3.07 -7.48
CA ILE A 47 1.41 -1.83 -7.77
C ILE A 47 1.09 -1.81 -9.27
N HIS A 48 -0.16 -1.53 -9.61
CA HIS A 48 -0.61 -1.49 -11.00
C HIS A 48 -1.46 -0.25 -11.27
N SER A 49 -1.44 0.19 -12.52
CA SER A 49 -2.39 1.18 -13.02
C SER A 49 -3.76 0.55 -13.20
N LEU A 50 -4.81 1.29 -12.87
CA LEU A 50 -6.19 0.89 -13.13
C LEU A 50 -6.80 1.62 -14.33
N GLU A 51 -6.01 2.42 -15.05
CA GLU A 51 -6.52 3.21 -16.17
C GLU A 51 -6.85 2.36 -17.38
N ASP A 52 -6.19 1.23 -17.54
CA ASP A 52 -6.34 0.34 -18.70
C ASP A 52 -6.85 -1.07 -18.33
N GLY A 53 -7.39 -1.25 -17.15
CA GLY A 53 -7.90 -2.55 -16.73
C GLY A 53 -8.45 -2.54 -15.31
N TYR A 54 -9.22 -3.56 -14.99
CA TYR A 54 -9.84 -3.71 -13.68
C TYR A 54 -8.86 -4.28 -12.67
N PHE A 55 -9.10 -3.97 -11.39
CA PHE A 55 -8.27 -4.42 -10.28
C PHE A 55 -8.04 -5.93 -10.29
N ARG A 56 -9.09 -6.73 -10.41
CA ARG A 56 -8.96 -8.19 -10.37
C ARG A 56 -8.03 -8.72 -11.45
N ASN A 57 -8.15 -8.20 -12.66
CA ASN A 57 -7.33 -8.64 -13.78
C ASN A 57 -5.86 -8.27 -13.61
N LYS A 58 -5.60 -7.12 -13.00
CA LYS A 58 -4.24 -6.64 -12.78
C LYS A 58 -3.50 -7.43 -11.70
N PHE A 59 -4.19 -7.83 -10.64
CA PHE A 59 -3.57 -8.45 -9.47
C PHE A 59 -3.71 -9.96 -9.41
N GLU A 60 -4.52 -10.55 -10.26
CA GLU A 60 -4.79 -12.00 -10.23
C GLU A 60 -3.52 -12.85 -10.33
N GLY A 61 -2.59 -12.45 -11.17
CA GLY A 61 -1.31 -13.15 -11.30
C GLY A 61 -0.40 -12.97 -10.08
N ASP A 62 -0.41 -11.76 -9.51
CA ASP A 62 0.45 -11.44 -8.38
C ASP A 62 0.08 -12.22 -7.12
N ILE A 63 -1.21 -12.35 -6.84
CA ILE A 63 -1.67 -13.01 -5.61
C ILE A 63 -1.34 -14.50 -5.58
N GLN A 64 -1.11 -15.11 -6.72
CA GLN A 64 -0.73 -16.53 -6.77
C GLN A 64 0.66 -16.76 -6.17
N GLY A 65 1.52 -15.76 -6.24
CA GLY A 65 2.87 -15.82 -5.65
C GLY A 65 2.98 -15.21 -4.26
N PHE A 66 1.92 -14.59 -3.76
CA PHE A 66 1.94 -13.94 -2.45
C PHE A 66 1.51 -14.90 -1.34
N GLU A 67 2.16 -14.76 -0.20
CA GLU A 67 1.84 -15.52 1.01
C GLU A 67 2.21 -14.69 2.23
N GLY A 68 1.31 -14.60 3.21
CA GLY A 68 1.60 -13.91 4.44
C GLY A 68 0.38 -13.75 5.33
N GLU A 69 0.62 -13.40 6.59
CA GLU A 69 -0.37 -13.28 7.64
C GLU A 69 -0.76 -11.83 7.93
N ALA A 70 -0.09 -10.88 7.31
CA ALA A 70 -0.40 -9.46 7.45
C ALA A 70 -0.32 -8.79 6.09
N GLY A 71 -1.21 -7.85 5.84
CA GLY A 71 -1.20 -7.15 4.57
C GLY A 71 -2.04 -5.90 4.55
N ILE A 72 -1.76 -5.06 3.57
CA ILE A 72 -2.51 -3.85 3.27
C ILE A 72 -2.72 -3.76 1.77
N GLY A 73 -3.85 -3.17 1.40
CA GLY A 73 -4.15 -2.87 0.01
C GLY A 73 -4.71 -1.46 -0.09
N VAL A 74 -4.50 -0.81 -1.22
CA VAL A 74 -4.90 0.57 -1.41
C VAL A 74 -5.35 0.82 -2.84
N ILE A 75 -6.35 1.67 -2.96
CA ILE A 75 -6.73 2.31 -4.23
C ILE A 75 -6.35 3.77 -4.08
N SER A 76 -5.50 4.27 -4.96
CA SER A 76 -4.97 5.63 -4.87
C SER A 76 -5.09 6.36 -6.21
N ASP A 77 -5.59 7.58 -6.17
CA ASP A 77 -5.66 8.46 -7.34
C ASP A 77 -4.45 9.40 -7.40
N THR A 78 -3.54 9.31 -6.46
CA THR A 78 -2.36 10.18 -6.39
C THR A 78 -1.06 9.38 -6.51
N GLU A 79 -0.55 8.87 -5.42
CA GLU A 79 0.76 8.23 -5.37
C GLU A 79 0.67 6.73 -5.58
N ALA A 80 1.75 6.16 -6.05
CA ALA A 80 1.92 4.71 -6.07
C ALA A 80 2.16 4.21 -4.65
N GLN A 81 1.26 3.39 -4.15
CA GLN A 81 1.29 2.86 -2.79
C GLN A 81 0.93 1.36 -2.82
N PRO A 82 1.24 0.56 -1.81
CA PRO A 82 1.90 0.93 -0.54
C PRO A 82 3.38 1.27 -0.71
N LEU A 83 3.88 2.12 0.18
CA LEU A 83 5.31 2.43 0.28
C LEU A 83 5.97 1.39 1.17
N VAL A 84 7.12 0.88 0.76
CA VAL A 84 7.96 0.04 1.63
C VAL A 84 9.16 0.89 2.05
N ILE A 85 9.30 1.10 3.33
CA ILE A 85 10.27 2.03 3.90
C ILE A 85 11.32 1.26 4.68
N PHE A 86 12.59 1.58 4.43
CA PHE A 86 13.74 1.05 5.17
C PHE A 86 14.17 2.12 6.16
N SER A 87 14.12 1.83 7.45
CA SER A 87 14.49 2.77 8.49
C SER A 87 15.43 2.11 9.50
N HIS A 88 15.97 2.92 10.41
CA HIS A 88 16.76 2.41 11.52
C HIS A 88 15.94 1.53 12.48
N LEU A 89 14.63 1.62 12.43
CA LEU A 89 13.72 0.78 13.21
C LEU A 89 13.32 -0.51 12.50
N GLY A 90 13.81 -0.72 11.27
CA GLY A 90 13.48 -1.87 10.43
C GLY A 90 12.69 -1.47 9.19
N ARG A 91 12.13 -2.46 8.52
CA ARG A 91 11.31 -2.24 7.34
C ARG A 91 9.83 -2.20 7.73
N PHE A 92 9.08 -1.37 7.04
CA PHE A 92 7.63 -1.36 7.19
C PHE A 92 6.97 -0.91 5.89
N ALA A 93 5.71 -1.30 5.75
CA ALA A 93 4.89 -0.86 4.62
C ALA A 93 3.85 0.14 5.13
N LEU A 94 3.61 1.17 4.34
CA LEU A 94 2.72 2.27 4.70
C LEU A 94 1.77 2.57 3.55
N THR A 95 0.51 2.77 3.88
CA THR A 95 -0.46 3.33 2.94
C THR A 95 -1.28 4.41 3.63
N THR A 96 -1.66 5.43 2.87
CA THR A 96 -2.42 6.56 3.41
C THR A 96 -3.45 7.04 2.41
N VAL A 97 -4.57 7.53 2.95
CA VAL A 97 -5.58 8.27 2.20
C VAL A 97 -5.86 9.52 3.00
N CYS A 98 -5.07 10.57 2.76
CA CYS A 98 -5.18 11.79 3.55
C CYS A 98 -4.55 12.98 2.83
N LYS A 99 -4.80 14.18 3.36
CA LYS A 99 -4.14 15.40 2.97
C LYS A 99 -3.64 16.08 4.24
N ILE A 100 -2.36 16.41 4.26
CA ILE A 100 -1.75 17.14 5.37
C ILE A 100 -1.80 18.62 5.04
N ASN A 101 -2.61 19.38 5.77
CA ASN A 101 -2.88 20.78 5.45
C ASN A 101 -1.68 21.71 5.68
N ASN A 102 -0.82 21.37 6.63
CA ASN A 102 0.36 22.16 6.98
C ASN A 102 1.66 21.44 6.64
N ILE A 103 1.70 20.76 5.50
CA ILE A 103 2.85 19.95 5.09
C ILE A 103 4.13 20.78 4.96
N ASP A 104 4.03 22.00 4.49
CA ASP A 104 5.18 22.86 4.31
C ASP A 104 5.82 23.25 5.65
N GLU A 105 4.99 23.53 6.66
CA GLU A 105 5.48 23.84 8.02
C GLU A 105 6.19 22.64 8.63
N ILE A 106 5.62 21.45 8.46
CA ILE A 106 6.20 20.21 8.98
C ILE A 106 7.53 19.92 8.29
N ALA A 107 7.57 20.06 6.97
CA ALA A 107 8.78 19.86 6.19
C ALA A 107 9.88 20.83 6.61
N ASP A 108 9.56 22.12 6.76
CA ASP A 108 10.52 23.14 7.22
C ASP A 108 11.07 22.83 8.60
N HIS A 109 10.20 22.36 9.51
CA HIS A 109 10.63 21.98 10.86
C HIS A 109 11.67 20.86 10.80
N PHE A 110 11.43 19.81 10.01
CA PHE A 110 12.37 18.69 9.88
C PHE A 110 13.65 19.10 9.16
N LEU A 111 13.57 19.96 8.15
CA LEU A 111 14.75 20.46 7.46
C LEU A 111 15.67 21.24 8.41
N ARG A 112 15.09 22.06 9.31
CA ARG A 112 15.87 22.79 10.33
C ARG A 112 16.55 21.85 11.32
N GLU A 113 16.01 20.68 11.54
CA GLU A 113 16.63 19.65 12.38
C GLU A 113 17.67 18.82 11.65
N GLY A 114 17.96 19.12 10.39
CA GLY A 114 18.95 18.40 9.59
C GLY A 114 18.41 17.15 8.91
N LYS A 115 17.10 17.01 8.81
CA LYS A 115 16.49 15.89 8.10
C LYS A 115 16.33 16.20 6.63
N THR A 116 16.23 15.16 5.81
CA THR A 116 16.08 15.31 4.37
C THR A 116 14.85 14.54 3.86
N PHE A 117 14.36 14.95 2.70
CA PHE A 117 13.24 14.32 2.01
C PHE A 117 13.61 13.98 0.58
N THR A 118 12.99 12.94 0.06
CA THR A 118 13.11 12.56 -1.36
C THR A 118 11.82 12.76 -2.11
#